data_32ee3bf72e93b841ba0739b0f0864c4f
#
_entry.id   32ee3bf72e93b841ba0739b0f0864c4f
#
_cell.length_a   1.000
_cell.length_b   1.000
_cell.length_c   1.000
_cell.angle_alpha   90.00
_cell.angle_beta   90.00
_cell.angle_gamma   90.00
#
_symmetry.space_group_name_H-M   'P 1'
#
loop_
_entity.id
_entity.type
_entity.pdbx_description
1 polymer ?
#
loop_
_entity_poly.entity_id
_entity_poly.type
_entity_poly.pdbx_seq_one_letter_code
_entity_poly.pdbx_strand_id
1 'polypeptide(L)'
;MRLLALSYFRSSKGSAPLVHMLLILLLAGCTSQRKAVRHPSVKRPTVQEHRIARKPSSPKVESKLPRKSTVTIENERALRVIEAARAYTGTPYRWGGTTRAGMDCSGLLVTAFQSCGMQLPRTSAEQSETGRLVSIYQVVPGDLVFFATQGRRISHVGMVTEVRGKNDIQFIHASSSLGVIESNLFADYYRKSFVKARRPF
;
A
#
# COMPACT_ATOMS: atom_id res chain seq x y z
N MET A 1 -31.20 57.89 -23.98
CA MET A 1 -32.44 58.06 -23.16
C MET A 1 -32.55 56.85 -22.22
N ARG A 2 -32.54 57.20 -20.91
CA ARG A 2 -33.23 56.50 -19.77
C ARG A 2 -32.83 55.00 -19.52
N LEU A 3 -32.61 54.51 -18.32
CA LEU A 3 -32.46 55.02 -16.94
C LEU A 3 -32.11 53.79 -16.08
N LEU A 4 -31.16 53.96 -15.19
CA LEU A 4 -30.90 53.40 -13.87
C LEU A 4 -32.03 52.53 -13.27
N ALA A 5 -31.61 51.39 -12.65
CA ALA A 5 -32.19 50.96 -11.40
C ALA A 5 -31.14 50.22 -10.55
N LEU A 6 -30.63 50.95 -9.56
CA LEU A 6 -29.97 50.40 -8.36
C LEU A 6 -31.06 49.72 -7.47
N SER A 7 -30.77 48.56 -6.94
CA SER A 7 -31.36 48.02 -5.74
C SER A 7 -30.28 47.37 -4.88
N TYR A 8 -29.82 48.08 -4.00
CA TYR A 8 -29.70 48.15 -2.55
C TYR A 8 -30.35 46.98 -1.83
N PHE A 9 -29.56 46.04 -1.33
CA PHE A 9 -30.01 45.07 -0.33
C PHE A 9 -29.05 45.05 0.88
N ARG A 10 -29.51 45.61 1.85
CA ARG A 10 -29.43 45.80 3.28
C ARG A 10 -28.73 44.63 4.02
N SER A 11 -27.66 45.00 4.75
CA SER A 11 -27.02 44.30 5.86
C SER A 11 -28.03 44.02 6.99
N SER A 12 -28.04 42.78 7.46
CA SER A 12 -28.66 42.42 8.73
C SER A 12 -27.60 41.77 9.62
N LYS A 13 -27.17 42.57 10.60
CA LYS A 13 -26.40 42.09 11.76
C LYS A 13 -27.37 41.35 12.68
N GLY A 14 -27.09 40.08 12.95
CA GLY A 14 -27.77 39.28 13.97
C GLY A 14 -26.78 38.81 15.01
N SER A 15 -26.96 39.31 16.19
CA SER A 15 -26.15 39.12 17.39
C SER A 15 -26.19 37.68 17.90
N ALA A 16 -25.05 37.22 18.45
CA ALA A 16 -24.97 36.02 19.26
C ALA A 16 -25.69 36.13 20.60
N PRO A 17 -26.08 35.05 21.24
CA PRO A 17 -25.93 34.96 22.68
C PRO A 17 -24.93 33.87 23.10
N LEU A 18 -24.02 34.29 23.97
CA LEU A 18 -23.26 33.46 24.88
C LEU A 18 -24.24 32.65 25.74
N VAL A 19 -24.07 31.33 25.72
CA VAL A 19 -24.54 30.50 26.82
C VAL A 19 -23.33 29.84 27.46
N HIS A 20 -22.90 30.46 28.57
CA HIS A 20 -22.06 29.85 29.56
C HIS A 20 -22.90 28.78 30.25
N MET A 21 -22.46 27.53 30.21
CA MET A 21 -22.87 26.55 31.19
C MET A 21 -21.68 25.78 31.70
N LEU A 22 -21.28 26.21 32.86
CA LEU A 22 -20.36 25.62 33.80
C LEU A 22 -20.98 24.32 34.34
N LEU A 23 -20.32 23.17 34.18
CA LEU A 23 -20.60 22.01 35.03
C LEU A 23 -19.32 21.23 35.35
N ILE A 24 -18.83 21.52 36.46
CA ILE A 24 -18.14 20.88 37.60
C ILE A 24 -17.97 19.36 37.51
N LEU A 25 -16.69 18.98 37.62
CA LEU A 25 -16.07 17.81 38.25
C LEU A 25 -16.96 16.66 38.74
N LEU A 26 -16.66 15.46 38.27
CA LEU A 26 -16.55 14.29 39.14
C LEU A 26 -15.34 13.44 38.74
N LEU A 27 -14.30 13.56 39.54
CA LEU A 27 -13.17 12.65 39.60
C LEU A 27 -13.64 11.34 40.25
N ALA A 28 -13.78 10.29 39.46
CA ALA A 28 -13.83 8.94 40.00
C ALA A 28 -12.59 8.20 39.50
N GLY A 29 -11.58 8.16 40.39
CA GLY A 29 -10.37 7.37 40.20
C GLY A 29 -10.71 5.89 40.21
N CYS A 30 -10.47 5.19 39.12
CA CYS A 30 -10.44 3.73 39.07
C CYS A 30 -8.97 3.30 39.04
N THR A 31 -8.38 3.08 40.23
CA THR A 31 -7.09 2.43 40.37
C THR A 31 -7.26 0.94 40.02
N SER A 32 -6.94 0.57 38.81
CA SER A 32 -6.82 -0.83 38.40
C SER A 32 -5.53 -1.42 39.02
N GLN A 33 -5.67 -2.14 40.13
CA GLN A 33 -4.62 -2.96 40.69
C GLN A 33 -4.30 -4.12 39.72
N ARG A 34 -3.15 -4.06 39.07
CA ARG A 34 -2.57 -5.20 38.33
C ARG A 34 -2.11 -6.24 39.34
N LYS A 35 -2.91 -7.27 39.55
CA LYS A 35 -2.46 -8.49 40.25
C LYS A 35 -1.36 -9.15 39.40
N ALA A 36 -0.16 -9.19 39.95
CA ALA A 36 0.95 -9.97 39.39
C ALA A 36 0.60 -11.46 39.49
N VAL A 37 0.36 -12.10 38.34
CA VAL A 37 0.23 -13.55 38.28
C VAL A 37 1.64 -14.14 38.38
N ARG A 38 1.95 -14.74 39.53
CA ARG A 38 3.17 -15.54 39.72
C ARG A 38 3.02 -16.84 38.95
N HIS A 39 3.79 -17.04 37.88
CA HIS A 39 3.93 -18.34 37.23
C HIS A 39 4.67 -19.31 38.15
N PRO A 40 4.15 -20.51 38.38
CA PRO A 40 4.86 -21.55 39.08
C PRO A 40 6.06 -22.03 38.25
N SER A 41 7.24 -22.06 38.91
CA SER A 41 8.47 -22.60 38.36
C SER A 41 8.32 -24.11 38.10
N VAL A 42 8.30 -24.50 36.83
CA VAL A 42 8.34 -25.88 36.42
C VAL A 42 9.78 -26.39 36.51
N LYS A 43 10.03 -27.30 37.46
CA LYS A 43 11.31 -28.00 37.58
C LYS A 43 11.53 -28.86 36.31
N ARG A 44 12.66 -28.63 35.67
CA ARG A 44 13.14 -29.40 34.49
C ARG A 44 13.53 -30.80 34.96
N PRO A 45 13.00 -31.90 34.38
CA PRO A 45 13.53 -33.22 34.64
C PRO A 45 14.88 -33.41 33.95
N THR A 46 15.84 -33.92 34.70
CA THR A 46 17.16 -34.35 34.22
C THR A 46 16.98 -35.61 33.40
N VAL A 47 17.26 -35.50 32.10
CA VAL A 47 17.27 -36.68 31.19
C VAL A 47 18.66 -37.28 31.22
N GLN A 48 18.75 -38.51 31.68
CA GLN A 48 19.95 -39.36 31.60
C GLN A 48 20.28 -39.67 30.14
N GLU A 49 21.56 -39.45 29.84
CA GLU A 49 22.16 -39.68 28.54
C GLU A 49 22.36 -41.19 28.30
N HIS A 50 21.45 -41.83 27.54
CA HIS A 50 21.68 -43.17 27.02
C HIS A 50 22.41 -43.08 25.68
N ARG A 51 23.71 -43.35 25.74
CA ARG A 51 24.56 -43.57 24.55
C ARG A 51 24.08 -44.82 23.80
N ILE A 52 23.33 -44.63 22.72
CA ILE A 52 23.05 -45.67 21.75
C ILE A 52 23.95 -45.43 20.52
N ALA A 53 24.87 -46.37 20.30
CA ALA A 53 25.74 -46.41 19.13
C ALA A 53 24.91 -46.52 17.84
N ARG A 54 24.90 -45.49 16.99
CA ARG A 54 24.26 -45.53 15.67
C ARG A 54 25.23 -45.96 14.60
N LYS A 55 24.89 -47.08 13.99
CA LYS A 55 25.42 -47.67 12.74
C LYS A 55 25.38 -46.62 11.60
N PRO A 56 26.39 -46.55 10.70
CA PRO A 56 26.37 -45.59 9.61
C PRO A 56 25.29 -45.93 8.59
N SER A 57 24.35 -45.04 8.42
CA SER A 57 23.31 -45.09 7.39
C SER A 57 23.80 -44.56 6.06
N SER A 58 23.39 -45.25 5.01
CA SER A 58 23.64 -45.07 3.58
C SER A 58 23.61 -43.60 3.06
N PRO A 59 24.32 -43.31 1.95
CA PRO A 59 24.37 -41.95 1.39
C PRO A 59 22.98 -41.58 0.86
N LYS A 60 22.41 -40.52 1.44
CA LYS A 60 21.21 -39.88 0.96
C LYS A 60 21.55 -39.22 -0.38
N VAL A 61 21.03 -39.77 -1.45
CA VAL A 61 21.09 -39.14 -2.78
C VAL A 61 20.18 -37.90 -2.71
N GLU A 62 20.82 -36.78 -2.43
CA GLU A 62 20.18 -35.47 -2.49
C GLU A 62 20.07 -35.07 -3.96
N SER A 63 18.87 -35.22 -4.54
CA SER A 63 18.59 -34.74 -5.89
C SER A 63 18.76 -33.22 -5.91
N LYS A 64 19.93 -32.75 -6.39
CA LYS A 64 20.16 -31.34 -6.68
C LYS A 64 19.30 -30.89 -7.86
N LEU A 65 18.02 -30.59 -7.63
CA LEU A 65 17.27 -29.70 -8.47
C LEU A 65 17.98 -28.33 -8.43
N PRO A 66 18.25 -27.67 -9.57
CA PRO A 66 18.90 -26.38 -9.57
C PRO A 66 18.04 -25.40 -8.77
N ARG A 67 18.56 -24.90 -7.66
CA ARG A 67 17.90 -23.91 -6.80
C ARG A 67 17.84 -22.61 -7.58
N LYS A 68 16.64 -22.29 -8.13
CA LYS A 68 16.38 -21.03 -8.83
C LYS A 68 16.79 -19.88 -7.91
N SER A 69 17.57 -18.91 -8.39
CA SER A 69 18.02 -17.80 -7.56
C SER A 69 16.82 -16.99 -7.08
N THR A 70 16.89 -16.42 -5.88
CA THR A 70 15.82 -15.57 -5.31
C THR A 70 15.42 -14.43 -6.27
N VAL A 71 16.43 -13.80 -6.91
CA VAL A 71 16.23 -12.74 -7.91
C VAL A 71 15.38 -13.20 -9.10
N THR A 72 15.61 -14.44 -9.59
CA THR A 72 14.82 -14.99 -10.71
C THR A 72 13.36 -15.20 -10.30
N ILE A 73 13.12 -15.67 -9.07
CA ILE A 73 11.76 -15.91 -8.54
C ILE A 73 11.01 -14.58 -8.35
N GLU A 74 11.67 -13.55 -7.82
CA GLU A 74 11.10 -12.21 -7.66
C GLU A 74 10.72 -11.60 -9.01
N ASN A 75 11.59 -11.68 -10.02
CA ASN A 75 11.33 -11.18 -11.37
C ASN A 75 10.12 -11.89 -12.01
N GLU A 76 10.02 -13.22 -11.88
CA GLU A 76 8.87 -13.96 -12.41
C GLU A 76 7.56 -13.61 -11.72
N ARG A 77 7.58 -13.35 -10.41
CA ARG A 77 6.41 -12.85 -9.67
C ARG A 77 5.98 -11.48 -10.18
N ALA A 78 6.95 -10.57 -10.32
CA ALA A 78 6.70 -9.22 -10.84
C ALA A 78 6.07 -9.26 -12.23
N LEU A 79 6.61 -10.05 -13.16
CA LEU A 79 6.07 -10.19 -14.52
C LEU A 79 4.63 -10.70 -14.51
N ARG A 80 4.30 -11.72 -13.71
CA ARG A 80 2.93 -12.22 -13.62
C ARG A 80 1.94 -11.17 -13.11
N VAL A 81 2.34 -10.38 -12.11
CA VAL A 81 1.48 -9.31 -11.58
C VAL A 81 1.30 -8.19 -12.59
N ILE A 82 2.35 -7.83 -13.34
CA ILE A 82 2.28 -6.84 -14.41
C ILE A 82 1.29 -7.29 -15.49
N GLU A 83 1.38 -8.53 -15.94
CA GLU A 83 0.45 -9.09 -16.94
C GLU A 83 -0.99 -9.10 -16.40
N ALA A 84 -1.18 -9.50 -15.16
CA ALA A 84 -2.49 -9.46 -14.50
C ALA A 84 -3.06 -8.03 -14.43
N ALA A 85 -2.24 -7.02 -14.13
CA ALA A 85 -2.66 -5.62 -14.12
C ALA A 85 -2.98 -5.12 -15.54
N ARG A 86 -2.15 -5.46 -16.53
CA ARG A 86 -2.36 -5.11 -17.95
C ARG A 86 -3.65 -5.67 -18.51
N ALA A 87 -4.09 -6.83 -18.05
CA ALA A 87 -5.38 -7.41 -18.43
C ALA A 87 -6.59 -6.51 -18.11
N TYR A 88 -6.42 -5.52 -17.23
CA TYR A 88 -7.45 -4.52 -16.89
C TYR A 88 -7.33 -3.21 -17.67
N THR A 89 -6.37 -3.05 -18.58
CA THR A 89 -6.23 -1.85 -19.40
C THR A 89 -7.56 -1.45 -20.05
N GLY A 90 -7.91 -0.16 -20.00
CA GLY A 90 -9.18 0.38 -20.48
C GLY A 90 -10.35 0.27 -19.49
N THR A 91 -10.19 -0.41 -18.35
CA THR A 91 -11.22 -0.42 -17.30
C THR A 91 -11.43 1.01 -16.76
N PRO A 92 -12.68 1.51 -16.67
CA PRO A 92 -12.94 2.85 -16.21
C PRO A 92 -12.56 3.03 -14.73
N TYR A 93 -12.24 4.27 -14.35
CA TYR A 93 -11.98 4.59 -12.93
C TYR A 93 -13.28 4.57 -12.12
N ARG A 94 -13.24 3.94 -10.97
CA ARG A 94 -14.31 3.98 -9.98
C ARG A 94 -13.72 3.96 -8.57
N TRP A 95 -13.99 4.98 -7.78
CA TRP A 95 -13.58 5.03 -6.39
C TRP A 95 -14.05 3.78 -5.60
N GLY A 96 -13.15 3.13 -4.89
CA GLY A 96 -13.43 1.89 -4.17
C GLY A 96 -13.59 0.63 -5.05
N GLY A 97 -13.49 0.78 -6.37
CA GLY A 97 -13.69 -0.33 -7.32
C GLY A 97 -12.49 -1.29 -7.40
N THR A 98 -12.81 -2.57 -7.67
CA THR A 98 -11.84 -3.66 -7.82
C THR A 98 -12.21 -4.61 -8.96
N THR A 99 -13.13 -4.23 -9.85
CA THR A 99 -13.65 -5.09 -10.93
C THR A 99 -13.54 -4.41 -12.28
N ARG A 100 -13.80 -5.15 -13.37
CA ARG A 100 -13.87 -4.59 -14.73
C ARG A 100 -14.98 -3.56 -14.94
N ALA A 101 -15.98 -3.49 -14.05
CA ALA A 101 -16.98 -2.44 -14.07
C ALA A 101 -16.44 -1.09 -13.56
N GLY A 102 -15.25 -1.08 -12.97
CA GLY A 102 -14.52 0.09 -12.51
C GLY A 102 -13.52 -0.24 -11.42
N MET A 103 -12.37 0.40 -11.47
CA MET A 103 -11.27 0.20 -10.51
C MET A 103 -10.70 1.54 -10.03
N ASP A 104 -10.28 1.63 -8.76
CA ASP A 104 -9.37 2.68 -8.32
C ASP A 104 -7.91 2.24 -8.42
N CYS A 105 -6.97 3.15 -8.16
CA CYS A 105 -5.54 2.91 -8.31
C CYS A 105 -5.03 1.76 -7.43
N SER A 106 -5.39 1.72 -6.16
CA SER A 106 -4.99 0.66 -5.22
C SER A 106 -5.78 -0.64 -5.45
N GLY A 107 -7.04 -0.54 -5.87
CA GLY A 107 -7.89 -1.68 -6.22
C GLY A 107 -7.39 -2.48 -7.42
N LEU A 108 -6.88 -1.81 -8.46
CA LEU A 108 -6.17 -2.44 -9.57
C LEU A 108 -5.03 -3.33 -9.06
N LEU A 109 -4.16 -2.78 -8.19
CA LEU A 109 -3.00 -3.50 -7.69
C LEU A 109 -3.40 -4.64 -6.73
N VAL A 110 -4.36 -4.42 -5.84
CA VAL A 110 -4.90 -5.49 -4.98
C VAL A 110 -5.38 -6.66 -5.84
N THR A 111 -6.16 -6.40 -6.87
CA THR A 111 -6.72 -7.43 -7.75
C THR A 111 -5.61 -8.17 -8.52
N ALA A 112 -4.63 -7.44 -9.07
CA ALA A 112 -3.51 -8.04 -9.79
C ALA A 112 -2.64 -8.92 -8.89
N PHE A 113 -2.31 -8.47 -7.69
CA PHE A 113 -1.54 -9.25 -6.71
C PHE A 113 -2.30 -10.48 -6.24
N GLN A 114 -3.59 -10.35 -5.92
CA GLN A 114 -4.44 -11.48 -5.50
C GLN A 114 -4.53 -12.56 -6.56
N SER A 115 -4.64 -12.21 -7.84
CA SER A 115 -4.68 -13.19 -8.95
C SER A 115 -3.40 -14.02 -9.06
N CYS A 116 -2.29 -13.53 -8.49
CA CYS A 116 -0.99 -14.21 -8.42
C CYS A 116 -0.70 -14.83 -7.05
N GLY A 117 -1.72 -14.96 -6.17
CA GLY A 117 -1.59 -15.56 -4.83
C GLY A 117 -0.87 -14.67 -3.81
N MET A 118 -0.77 -13.36 -4.06
CA MET A 118 -0.13 -12.38 -3.18
C MET A 118 -1.16 -11.38 -2.66
N GLN A 119 -0.89 -10.76 -1.50
CA GLN A 119 -1.79 -9.79 -0.89
C GLN A 119 -1.14 -8.42 -0.79
N LEU A 120 -1.94 -7.39 -1.03
CA LEU A 120 -1.63 -6.00 -0.74
C LEU A 120 -2.73 -5.39 0.13
N PRO A 121 -2.40 -4.42 0.99
CA PRO A 121 -3.40 -3.62 1.69
C PRO A 121 -4.34 -2.91 0.71
N ARG A 122 -5.56 -2.56 1.17
CA ARG A 122 -6.57 -2.00 0.27
C ARG A 122 -6.27 -0.57 -0.18
N THR A 123 -5.65 0.24 0.65
CA THR A 123 -5.43 1.66 0.37
C THR A 123 -4.03 1.96 -0.13
N SER A 124 -3.88 3.00 -0.98
CA SER A 124 -2.57 3.45 -1.46
C SER A 124 -1.64 3.89 -0.32
N ALA A 125 -2.19 4.46 0.75
CA ALA A 125 -1.42 4.87 1.92
C ALA A 125 -0.79 3.65 2.64
N GLU A 126 -1.57 2.61 2.91
CA GLU A 126 -1.08 1.37 3.53
C GLU A 126 -0.12 0.61 2.61
N GLN A 127 -0.41 0.54 1.30
CA GLN A 127 0.49 -0.04 0.30
C GLN A 127 1.86 0.66 0.31
N SER A 128 1.89 1.95 0.59
CA SER A 128 3.12 2.74 0.64
C SER A 128 4.06 2.38 1.80
N GLU A 129 3.60 1.58 2.73
CA GLU A 129 4.41 1.05 3.85
C GLU A 129 4.82 -0.42 3.63
N THR A 130 4.38 -1.07 2.55
CA THR A 130 4.74 -2.46 2.22
C THR A 130 6.09 -2.56 1.51
N GLY A 131 6.84 -3.63 1.79
CA GLY A 131 8.11 -3.90 1.14
C GLY A 131 9.24 -2.92 1.52
N ARG A 132 10.33 -2.94 0.75
CA ARG A 132 11.50 -2.08 1.00
C ARG A 132 11.45 -0.79 0.18
N LEU A 133 11.95 0.30 0.74
CA LEU A 133 12.08 1.59 0.05
C LEU A 133 13.09 1.49 -1.11
N VAL A 134 12.77 2.10 -2.24
CA VAL A 134 13.61 2.11 -3.44
C VAL A 134 13.74 3.55 -3.96
N SER A 135 14.94 3.92 -4.41
CA SER A 135 15.13 5.19 -5.13
C SER A 135 14.41 5.16 -6.48
N ILE A 136 13.84 6.30 -6.92
CA ILE A 136 13.21 6.44 -8.24
C ILE A 136 14.14 6.03 -9.40
N TYR A 137 15.47 6.18 -9.21
CA TYR A 137 16.47 5.82 -10.21
C TYR A 137 16.92 4.34 -10.16
N GLN A 138 16.38 3.57 -9.21
CA GLN A 138 16.70 2.16 -8.99
C GLN A 138 15.45 1.27 -9.06
N VAL A 139 14.34 1.83 -9.50
CA VAL A 139 13.11 1.04 -9.70
C VAL A 139 13.30 0.03 -10.83
N VAL A 140 12.63 -1.09 -10.68
CA VAL A 140 12.54 -2.17 -11.69
C VAL A 140 11.08 -2.54 -11.89
N PRO A 141 10.74 -3.27 -12.97
CA PRO A 141 9.39 -3.79 -13.16
C PRO A 141 8.86 -4.51 -11.91
N GLY A 142 7.63 -4.19 -11.51
CA GLY A 142 6.98 -4.70 -10.29
C GLY A 142 7.11 -3.79 -9.06
N ASP A 143 7.98 -2.78 -9.07
CA ASP A 143 8.03 -1.80 -7.98
C ASP A 143 6.78 -0.91 -7.97
N LEU A 144 6.28 -0.60 -6.78
CA LEU A 144 5.16 0.30 -6.59
C LEU A 144 5.64 1.74 -6.50
N VAL A 145 4.95 2.66 -7.17
CA VAL A 145 5.24 4.10 -7.18
C VAL A 145 4.06 4.86 -6.61
N PHE A 146 4.34 5.79 -5.69
CA PHE A 146 3.34 6.48 -4.90
C PHE A 146 3.40 7.98 -5.10
N PHE A 147 2.22 8.60 -5.18
CA PHE A 147 2.07 10.01 -5.51
C PHE A 147 1.12 10.71 -4.54
N ALA A 148 1.39 11.99 -4.31
CA ALA A 148 0.52 12.94 -3.62
C ALA A 148 -0.15 13.86 -4.67
N THR A 149 -1.17 13.34 -5.36
CA THR A 149 -1.88 14.06 -6.43
C THR A 149 -2.90 15.06 -5.88
N GLN A 150 -3.23 14.96 -4.59
CA GLN A 150 -4.18 15.82 -3.90
C GLN A 150 -3.57 16.25 -2.55
N GLY A 151 -2.87 17.37 -2.52
CA GLY A 151 -2.24 17.87 -1.31
C GLY A 151 -0.93 17.14 -0.95
N ARG A 152 -0.68 16.89 0.36
CA ARG A 152 0.59 16.36 0.86
C ARG A 152 0.56 14.84 1.17
N ARG A 153 -0.62 14.23 1.20
CA ARG A 153 -0.77 12.82 1.56
C ARG A 153 -0.76 11.95 0.32
N ILE A 154 -0.21 10.74 0.44
CA ILE A 154 -0.29 9.75 -0.62
C ILE A 154 -1.76 9.47 -0.94
N SER A 155 -2.15 9.71 -2.18
CA SER A 155 -3.50 9.58 -2.70
C SER A 155 -3.58 8.74 -3.97
N HIS A 156 -2.42 8.37 -4.55
CA HIS A 156 -2.37 7.60 -5.79
C HIS A 156 -1.21 6.61 -5.77
N VAL A 157 -1.38 5.51 -6.49
CA VAL A 157 -0.37 4.45 -6.64
C VAL A 157 -0.44 3.85 -8.05
N GLY A 158 0.71 3.41 -8.53
CA GLY A 158 0.85 2.57 -9.72
C GLY A 158 1.98 1.58 -9.56
N MET A 159 2.19 0.74 -10.54
CA MET A 159 3.25 -0.27 -10.57
C MET A 159 4.09 -0.10 -11.81
N VAL A 160 5.42 -0.05 -11.66
CA VAL A 160 6.37 -0.01 -12.77
C VAL A 160 6.19 -1.24 -13.65
N THR A 161 6.02 -1.02 -14.94
CA THR A 161 5.86 -2.09 -15.94
C THR A 161 7.10 -2.26 -16.80
N GLU A 162 7.83 -1.17 -17.05
CA GLU A 162 9.01 -1.19 -17.92
C GLU A 162 9.96 -0.05 -17.59
N VAL A 163 11.26 -0.31 -17.69
CA VAL A 163 12.33 0.70 -17.59
C VAL A 163 13.08 0.73 -18.91
N ARG A 164 12.77 1.72 -19.76
CA ARG A 164 13.38 1.90 -21.09
C ARG A 164 14.63 2.77 -21.05
N GLY A 165 14.72 3.62 -20.03
CA GLY A 165 15.83 4.53 -19.86
C GLY A 165 15.71 5.35 -18.58
N LYS A 166 16.70 6.24 -18.34
CA LYS A 166 16.80 7.02 -17.11
C LYS A 166 15.55 7.89 -16.81
N ASN A 167 14.91 8.41 -17.86
CA ASN A 167 13.73 9.28 -17.78
C ASN A 167 12.53 8.69 -18.55
N ASP A 168 12.60 7.42 -18.93
CA ASP A 168 11.53 6.69 -19.61
C ASP A 168 11.21 5.40 -18.84
N ILE A 169 10.40 5.57 -17.81
CA ILE A 169 9.93 4.51 -16.93
C ILE A 169 8.41 4.45 -17.02
N GLN A 170 7.90 3.36 -17.55
CA GLN A 170 6.46 3.13 -17.68
C GLN A 170 5.90 2.52 -16.39
N PHE A 171 4.70 2.96 -16.02
CA PHE A 171 3.97 2.39 -14.89
C PHE A 171 2.48 2.30 -15.21
N ILE A 172 1.81 1.23 -14.76
CA ILE A 172 0.37 1.03 -14.89
C ILE A 172 -0.36 1.55 -13.66
N HIS A 173 -1.48 2.22 -13.87
CA HIS A 173 -2.33 2.75 -12.80
C HIS A 173 -3.77 2.97 -13.30
N ALA A 174 -4.73 3.18 -12.39
CA ALA A 174 -6.06 3.63 -12.75
C ALA A 174 -6.12 5.16 -12.66
N SER A 175 -6.06 5.84 -13.80
CA SER A 175 -6.26 7.28 -13.93
C SER A 175 -7.72 7.65 -13.68
N SER A 176 -7.99 8.71 -12.90
CA SER A 176 -9.36 9.17 -12.62
C SER A 176 -10.12 9.63 -13.88
N SER A 177 -9.42 10.05 -14.92
CA SER A 177 -10.00 10.53 -16.17
C SER A 177 -9.95 9.52 -17.33
N LEU A 178 -8.95 8.62 -17.35
CA LEU A 178 -8.68 7.74 -18.49
C LEU A 178 -8.87 6.25 -18.16
N GLY A 179 -9.16 5.92 -16.89
CA GLY A 179 -9.23 4.54 -16.45
C GLY A 179 -7.84 3.89 -16.32
N VAL A 180 -7.76 2.57 -16.45
CA VAL A 180 -6.51 1.81 -16.36
C VAL A 180 -5.67 2.01 -17.61
N ILE A 181 -4.51 2.64 -17.43
CA ILE A 181 -3.54 2.96 -18.50
C ILE A 181 -2.11 2.80 -18.01
N GLU A 182 -1.17 2.76 -18.95
CA GLU A 182 0.26 2.99 -18.65
C GLU A 182 0.63 4.44 -18.94
N SER A 183 1.52 4.99 -18.11
CA SER A 183 2.02 6.37 -18.22
C SER A 183 3.52 6.41 -17.93
N ASN A 184 4.21 7.46 -18.41
CA ASN A 184 5.61 7.67 -18.06
C ASN A 184 5.72 8.36 -16.69
N LEU A 185 6.49 7.75 -15.76
CA LEU A 185 6.76 8.25 -14.42
C LEU A 185 7.44 9.65 -14.43
N PHE A 186 8.19 9.96 -15.47
CA PHE A 186 8.88 11.23 -15.65
C PHE A 186 8.07 12.29 -16.39
N ALA A 187 6.83 12.00 -16.82
CA ALA A 187 5.91 13.04 -17.25
C ALA A 187 5.70 14.06 -16.12
N ASP A 188 5.62 15.35 -16.46
CA ASP A 188 5.61 16.48 -15.51
C ASP A 188 4.64 16.32 -14.36
N TYR A 189 3.42 15.85 -14.62
CA TYR A 189 2.38 15.63 -13.63
C TYR A 189 2.81 14.61 -12.56
N TYR A 190 3.30 13.46 -12.99
CA TYR A 190 3.69 12.37 -12.08
C TYR A 190 4.99 12.67 -11.37
N ARG A 191 5.97 13.24 -12.07
CA ARG A 191 7.25 13.62 -11.48
C ARG A 191 7.10 14.64 -10.35
N LYS A 192 6.23 15.65 -10.52
CA LYS A 192 5.96 16.69 -9.51
C LYS A 192 5.20 16.14 -8.29
N SER A 193 4.37 15.12 -8.48
CA SER A 193 3.56 14.51 -7.42
C SER A 193 4.20 13.26 -6.79
N PHE A 194 5.33 12.78 -7.32
CA PHE A 194 6.02 11.58 -6.81
C PHE A 194 6.48 11.76 -5.37
N VAL A 195 6.24 10.74 -4.53
CA VAL A 195 6.63 10.73 -3.11
C VAL A 195 7.69 9.67 -2.84
N LYS A 196 7.45 8.42 -3.20
CA LYS A 196 8.37 7.30 -2.95
C LYS A 196 8.05 6.10 -3.84
N ALA A 197 8.99 5.15 -3.88
CA ALA A 197 8.77 3.84 -4.48
C ALA A 197 9.06 2.73 -3.46
N ARG A 198 8.38 1.60 -3.61
CA ARG A 198 8.52 0.41 -2.76
C ARG A 198 8.63 -0.85 -3.61
N ARG A 199 9.49 -1.78 -3.20
CA ARG A 199 9.58 -3.13 -3.77
C ARG A 199 8.86 -4.11 -2.87
N PRO A 200 7.72 -4.67 -3.32
CA PRO A 200 6.87 -5.52 -2.49
C PRO A 200 7.30 -6.99 -2.45
N PHE A 201 8.27 -7.38 -3.31
CA PHE A 201 8.77 -8.78 -3.44
C PHE A 201 10.01 -9.03 -2.62
#